data_8ef0c8450b64d35e306587a1e06158df
#
_entry.id   8ef0c8450b64d35e306587a1e06158df
#
_cell.length_a   1.000
_cell.length_b   1.000
_cell.length_c   1.000
_cell.angle_alpha   90.00
_cell.angle_beta   90.00
_cell.angle_gamma   90.00
#
_symmetry.space_group_name_H-M   'P 1'
#
loop_
_entity.id
_entity.type
_entity.pdbx_description
1 polymer ?
#
loop_
_entity_poly.entity_id
_entity_poly.type
_entity_poly.pdbx_seq_one_letter_code
_entity_poly.pdbx_strand_id
1 'polypeptide(L)'
;NFNEALIFSFDGMGESISTSVFHGTGNQIHNIKKIHRPNSIGLLYSAFTYFLGFDVNSGEYKMMGLSPYGKNIYEEEIFNELIKLFDDGSFEINKKYFNFLNDKVIITNELEKFFSIKKRDNKDKILEIHCDIAASIQSVVEKIIFKIIAYETNLHQVDNIVLAGGVALNCVLNGKIEKKFKKNLHIFPSPGDSGNSFGCAAYATFSSSDFKDYKRNKIQDVFLGTEYVNNYSSLVSLANIFNLNYKKFDNYDDIVELLIKNKIIGFFSGRSEFGPRSLGNRSIIA
;
A
#
# COMPACT_ATOMS: atom_id res chain seq x y z
N ASN A 1 12.79 -13.72 -5.99
CA ASN A 1 12.27 -14.97 -5.41
C ASN A 1 11.82 -15.98 -6.47
N PHE A 2 11.49 -15.53 -7.70
CA PHE A 2 10.99 -16.33 -8.81
C PHE A 2 11.95 -16.30 -9.98
N ASN A 3 11.98 -17.35 -10.81
CA ASN A 3 12.69 -17.35 -12.07
C ASN A 3 11.88 -16.68 -13.17
N GLU A 4 10.58 -16.72 -13.06
CA GLU A 4 9.63 -16.07 -13.95
C GLU A 4 8.48 -15.47 -13.14
N ALA A 5 8.07 -14.25 -13.46
CA ALA A 5 6.94 -13.59 -12.80
C ALA A 5 6.36 -12.48 -13.67
N LEU A 6 5.06 -12.21 -13.49
CA LEU A 6 4.46 -10.93 -13.88
C LEU A 6 4.60 -9.93 -12.73
N ILE A 7 5.13 -8.76 -13.05
CA ILE A 7 5.40 -7.69 -12.10
C ILE A 7 4.45 -6.54 -12.40
N PHE A 8 3.59 -6.23 -11.44
CA PHE A 8 2.62 -5.14 -11.54
C PHE A 8 3.08 -3.99 -10.65
N SER A 9 3.40 -2.85 -11.25
CA SER A 9 3.69 -1.62 -10.54
C SER A 9 2.48 -0.69 -10.63
N PHE A 10 1.79 -0.49 -9.51
CA PHE A 10 0.67 0.43 -9.37
C PHE A 10 1.09 1.60 -8.49
N ASP A 11 1.17 2.78 -9.09
CA ASP A 11 1.68 3.95 -8.39
C ASP A 11 0.74 5.15 -8.51
N GLY A 12 1.03 6.18 -7.72
CA GLY A 12 0.38 7.48 -7.85
C GLY A 12 0.93 8.22 -9.05
N MET A 13 2.22 8.42 -9.08
CA MET A 13 2.87 9.24 -10.09
C MET A 13 4.36 8.87 -10.25
N GLY A 14 4.69 8.25 -11.38
CA GLY A 14 6.06 8.10 -11.85
C GLY A 14 6.18 8.83 -13.17
N GLU A 15 6.96 9.92 -13.26
CA GLU A 15 7.00 10.89 -14.36
C GLU A 15 5.70 10.95 -15.20
N SER A 16 5.57 10.12 -16.24
CA SER A 16 4.37 10.05 -17.09
C SER A 16 3.56 8.78 -16.92
N ILE A 17 4.11 7.74 -16.28
CA ILE A 17 3.49 6.42 -16.14
C ILE A 17 2.98 6.24 -14.73
N SER A 18 1.76 5.73 -14.60
CA SER A 18 1.10 5.45 -13.31
C SER A 18 0.96 3.94 -13.03
N THR A 19 0.90 3.15 -14.08
CA THR A 19 0.82 1.69 -13.99
C THR A 19 1.72 1.07 -15.04
N SER A 20 2.51 0.10 -14.63
CA SER A 20 3.33 -0.71 -15.53
C SER A 20 3.13 -2.18 -15.23
N VAL A 21 3.13 -3.00 -16.29
CA VAL A 21 3.24 -4.44 -16.16
C VAL A 21 4.51 -4.89 -16.86
N PHE A 22 5.28 -5.74 -16.17
CA PHE A 22 6.50 -6.29 -16.72
C PHE A 22 6.44 -7.81 -16.66
N HIS A 23 7.11 -8.46 -17.63
CA HIS A 23 7.41 -9.87 -17.59
C HIS A 23 8.88 -10.03 -17.21
N GLY A 24 9.13 -10.62 -16.06
CA GLY A 24 10.47 -10.93 -15.57
C GLY A 24 10.83 -12.39 -15.84
N THR A 25 11.98 -12.62 -16.48
CA THR A 25 12.50 -13.98 -16.77
C THR A 25 14.00 -14.01 -16.49
N GLY A 26 14.43 -14.86 -15.57
CA GLY A 26 15.82 -14.88 -15.13
C GLY A 26 16.24 -13.53 -14.54
N ASN A 27 17.22 -12.87 -15.14
CA ASN A 27 17.71 -11.54 -14.76
C ASN A 27 17.19 -10.42 -15.68
N GLN A 28 16.25 -10.71 -16.57
CA GLN A 28 15.69 -9.75 -17.51
C GLN A 28 14.29 -9.33 -17.08
N ILE A 29 13.96 -8.07 -17.32
CA ILE A 29 12.65 -7.48 -17.05
C ILE A 29 12.20 -6.75 -18.31
N HIS A 30 11.12 -7.21 -18.94
CA HIS A 30 10.54 -6.62 -20.14
C HIS A 30 9.22 -5.96 -19.83
N ASN A 31 9.09 -4.68 -20.18
CA ASN A 31 7.81 -3.99 -20.03
C ASN A 31 6.83 -4.46 -21.11
N ILE A 32 5.63 -4.85 -20.70
CA ILE A 32 4.56 -5.36 -21.59
C ILE A 32 3.32 -4.46 -21.63
N LYS A 33 3.09 -3.65 -20.60
CA LYS A 33 1.96 -2.71 -20.57
C LYS A 33 2.31 -1.45 -19.80
N LYS A 34 1.80 -0.31 -20.25
CA LYS A 34 1.90 0.98 -19.57
C LYS A 34 0.56 1.71 -19.60
N ILE A 35 0.18 2.30 -18.49
CA ILE A 35 -0.93 3.25 -18.40
C ILE A 35 -0.33 4.59 -17.97
N HIS A 36 -0.68 5.63 -18.70
CA HIS A 36 -0.13 6.97 -18.50
C HIS A 36 -1.08 7.85 -17.69
N ARG A 37 -0.51 8.85 -17.04
CA ARG A 37 -1.29 9.93 -16.42
C ARG A 37 -2.19 10.61 -17.47
N PRO A 38 -3.37 11.06 -17.09
CA PRO A 38 -3.89 11.20 -15.73
C PRO A 38 -4.57 9.93 -15.17
N ASN A 39 -4.56 8.82 -15.91
CA ASN A 39 -5.20 7.58 -15.48
C ASN A 39 -4.29 6.88 -14.45
N SER A 40 -4.52 7.14 -13.18
CA SER A 40 -3.72 6.63 -12.08
C SER A 40 -4.59 6.13 -10.94
N ILE A 41 -4.42 4.86 -10.58
CA ILE A 41 -5.10 4.25 -9.44
C ILE A 41 -4.65 4.89 -8.12
N GLY A 42 -3.35 5.17 -7.99
CA GLY A 42 -2.81 5.79 -6.79
C GLY A 42 -3.32 7.22 -6.61
N LEU A 43 -3.31 8.06 -7.69
CA LEU A 43 -3.88 9.40 -7.62
C LEU A 43 -5.38 9.39 -7.37
N LEU A 44 -6.12 8.44 -7.94
CA LEU A 44 -7.53 8.25 -7.64
C LEU A 44 -7.74 7.98 -6.15
N TYR A 45 -6.98 7.04 -5.59
CA TYR A 45 -7.06 6.71 -4.17
C TYR A 45 -6.70 7.91 -3.28
N SER A 46 -5.64 8.65 -3.63
CA SER A 46 -5.23 9.88 -2.93
C SER A 46 -6.27 11.00 -3.04
N ALA A 47 -6.96 11.12 -4.17
CA ALA A 47 -8.04 12.11 -4.33
C ALA A 47 -9.21 11.84 -3.36
N PHE A 48 -9.58 10.59 -3.18
CA PHE A 48 -10.60 10.22 -2.20
C PHE A 48 -10.09 10.29 -0.77
N THR A 49 -8.81 10.00 -0.53
CA THR A 49 -8.15 10.25 0.77
C THR A 49 -8.29 11.73 1.15
N TYR A 50 -7.99 12.64 0.21
CA TYR A 50 -8.16 14.08 0.38
C TYR A 50 -9.63 14.49 0.57
N PHE A 51 -10.55 13.93 -0.23
CA PHE A 51 -11.98 14.21 -0.12
C PHE A 51 -12.54 13.84 1.26
N LEU A 52 -12.08 12.73 1.82
CA LEU A 52 -12.44 12.26 3.15
C LEU A 52 -11.69 12.97 4.28
N GLY A 53 -10.91 14.02 3.98
CA GLY A 53 -10.23 14.88 4.94
C GLY A 53 -9.00 14.25 5.59
N PHE A 54 -8.36 13.32 4.94
CA PHE A 54 -7.06 12.77 5.35
C PHE A 54 -5.93 13.38 4.51
N ASP A 55 -4.73 13.39 5.08
CA ASP A 55 -3.55 13.93 4.41
C ASP A 55 -3.09 12.99 3.28
N VAL A 56 -2.86 13.54 2.10
CA VAL A 56 -2.33 12.79 0.95
C VAL A 56 -0.88 12.38 1.23
N ASN A 57 -0.49 11.22 0.71
CA ASN A 57 0.80 10.53 0.90
C ASN A 57 1.08 10.01 2.31
N SER A 58 0.18 10.28 3.25
CA SER A 58 0.33 9.79 4.64
C SER A 58 -0.99 9.34 5.28
N GLY A 59 -2.10 9.46 4.59
CA GLY A 59 -3.44 9.14 5.09
C GLY A 59 -4.19 8.06 4.31
N GLU A 60 -3.61 7.54 3.23
CA GLU A 60 -4.23 6.48 2.42
C GLU A 60 -4.57 5.23 3.26
N TYR A 61 -3.70 4.90 4.23
CA TYR A 61 -3.98 3.79 5.15
C TYR A 61 -5.16 4.05 6.07
N LYS A 62 -5.47 5.32 6.40
CA LYS A 62 -6.64 5.69 7.21
C LYS A 62 -7.92 5.46 6.41
N MET A 63 -7.94 5.85 5.13
CA MET A 63 -9.05 5.56 4.24
C MET A 63 -9.24 4.05 4.03
N MET A 64 -8.14 3.31 3.85
CA MET A 64 -8.16 1.85 3.79
C MET A 64 -8.77 1.25 5.06
N GLY A 65 -8.36 1.75 6.25
CA GLY A 65 -8.91 1.32 7.54
C GLY A 65 -10.36 1.76 7.78
N LEU A 66 -10.83 2.81 7.11
CA LEU A 66 -12.21 3.28 7.18
C LEU A 66 -13.16 2.42 6.33
N SER A 67 -12.68 1.86 5.24
CA SER A 67 -13.50 1.15 4.26
C SER A 67 -14.32 -0.03 4.84
N PRO A 68 -13.87 -0.82 5.84
CA PRO A 68 -14.67 -1.90 6.41
C PRO A 68 -15.89 -1.44 7.21
N TYR A 69 -15.96 -0.17 7.60
CA TYR A 69 -17.07 0.39 8.35
C TYR A 69 -18.22 0.90 7.47
N GLY A 70 -18.03 0.94 6.16
CA GLY A 70 -19.03 1.38 5.18
C GLY A 70 -19.60 0.27 4.33
N LYS A 71 -20.60 0.63 3.54
CA LYS A 71 -21.22 -0.21 2.52
C LYS A 71 -20.78 0.24 1.13
N ASN A 72 -20.57 -0.70 0.24
CA ASN A 72 -20.21 -0.43 -1.15
C ASN A 72 -21.45 -0.06 -1.98
N ILE A 73 -22.00 1.13 -1.76
CA ILE A 73 -23.24 1.58 -2.42
C ILE A 73 -23.01 2.50 -3.61
N TYR A 74 -21.82 3.12 -3.74
CA TYR A 74 -21.51 4.08 -4.82
C TYR A 74 -20.69 3.47 -5.96
N GLU A 75 -20.36 2.18 -5.91
CA GLU A 75 -19.44 1.56 -6.88
C GLU A 75 -19.94 1.65 -8.32
N GLU A 76 -21.22 1.33 -8.55
CA GLU A 76 -21.82 1.36 -9.87
C GLU A 76 -21.83 2.78 -10.45
N GLU A 77 -22.21 3.76 -9.63
CA GLU A 77 -22.23 5.17 -10.03
C GLU A 77 -20.81 5.69 -10.33
N ILE A 78 -19.82 5.28 -9.52
CA ILE A 78 -18.41 5.62 -9.76
C ILE A 78 -17.93 5.06 -11.12
N PHE A 79 -18.26 3.83 -11.46
CA PHE A 79 -17.92 3.27 -12.76
C PHE A 79 -18.69 3.92 -13.91
N ASN A 80 -19.92 4.34 -13.71
CA ASN A 80 -20.70 4.98 -14.75
C ASN A 80 -20.24 6.41 -15.05
N GLU A 81 -19.83 7.18 -14.05
CA GLU A 81 -19.56 8.61 -14.16
C GLU A 81 -18.06 8.98 -14.06
N LEU A 82 -17.32 8.35 -13.18
CA LEU A 82 -15.95 8.75 -12.85
C LEU A 82 -14.89 7.92 -13.57
N ILE A 83 -15.18 6.65 -13.89
CA ILE A 83 -14.17 5.71 -14.37
C ILE A 83 -14.76 4.84 -15.47
N LYS A 84 -14.09 4.81 -16.62
CA LYS A 84 -14.38 3.86 -17.69
C LYS A 84 -13.34 2.73 -17.64
N LEU A 85 -13.79 1.50 -17.45
CA LEU A 85 -12.95 0.31 -17.37
C LEU A 85 -13.08 -0.53 -18.64
N PHE A 86 -11.96 -0.84 -19.29
CA PHE A 86 -11.90 -1.61 -20.54
C PHE A 86 -11.63 -3.09 -20.27
N ASP A 87 -11.80 -3.93 -21.31
CA ASP A 87 -11.71 -5.39 -21.19
C ASP A 87 -10.31 -5.90 -20.87
N ASP A 88 -9.28 -5.19 -21.33
CA ASP A 88 -7.88 -5.48 -21.01
C ASP A 88 -7.44 -4.98 -19.62
N GLY A 89 -8.36 -4.42 -18.84
CA GLY A 89 -8.12 -3.82 -17.53
C GLY A 89 -7.59 -2.39 -17.58
N SER A 90 -7.28 -1.83 -18.76
CA SER A 90 -7.00 -0.40 -18.87
C SER A 90 -8.23 0.42 -18.47
N PHE A 91 -8.00 1.65 -18.04
CA PHE A 91 -9.08 2.52 -17.56
C PHE A 91 -8.83 3.98 -17.88
N GLU A 92 -9.90 4.74 -17.94
CA GLU A 92 -9.88 6.19 -18.07
C GLU A 92 -10.57 6.85 -16.89
N ILE A 93 -9.95 7.89 -16.33
CA ILE A 93 -10.51 8.69 -15.25
C ILE A 93 -11.12 9.97 -15.84
N ASN A 94 -12.35 10.26 -15.49
CA ASN A 94 -13.05 11.45 -15.93
C ASN A 94 -12.49 12.71 -15.27
N LYS A 95 -11.75 13.50 -16.03
CA LYS A 95 -11.08 14.74 -15.59
C LYS A 95 -12.03 15.82 -15.05
N LYS A 96 -13.33 15.71 -15.30
CA LYS A 96 -14.33 16.62 -14.75
C LYS A 96 -14.29 16.66 -13.21
N TYR A 97 -14.00 15.55 -12.57
CA TYR A 97 -14.05 15.37 -11.12
C TYR A 97 -12.70 15.58 -10.42
N PHE A 98 -11.60 15.54 -11.17
CA PHE A 98 -10.24 15.50 -10.61
C PHE A 98 -9.31 16.51 -11.27
N ASN A 99 -8.42 17.09 -10.47
CA ASN A 99 -7.40 18.04 -10.91
C ASN A 99 -5.98 17.54 -10.52
N PHE A 100 -5.54 16.45 -11.14
CA PHE A 100 -4.25 15.81 -10.84
C PHE A 100 -3.01 16.61 -11.27
N LEU A 101 -3.20 17.77 -11.91
CA LEU A 101 -2.10 18.69 -12.25
C LEU A 101 -1.88 19.78 -11.18
N ASN A 102 -2.72 19.81 -10.15
CA ASN A 102 -2.65 20.79 -9.08
C ASN A 102 -2.28 20.11 -7.75
N ASP A 103 -1.10 20.43 -7.23
CA ASP A 103 -0.57 19.85 -6.00
C ASP A 103 -1.35 20.21 -4.72
N LYS A 104 -2.15 21.29 -4.78
CA LYS A 104 -2.89 21.79 -3.60
C LYS A 104 -4.34 21.31 -3.54
N VAL A 105 -4.99 21.17 -4.69
CA VAL A 105 -6.42 20.81 -4.78
C VAL A 105 -6.58 19.77 -5.87
N ILE A 106 -6.60 18.51 -5.49
CA ILE A 106 -6.60 17.37 -6.42
C ILE A 106 -8.01 16.92 -6.86
N ILE A 107 -9.05 17.52 -6.31
CA ILE A 107 -10.46 17.30 -6.69
C ILE A 107 -11.09 18.59 -7.19
N THR A 108 -12.20 18.48 -7.91
CA THR A 108 -13.02 19.61 -8.33
C THR A 108 -14.33 19.69 -7.52
N ASN A 109 -15.04 20.81 -7.60
CA ASN A 109 -16.37 20.94 -6.99
C ASN A 109 -17.40 19.94 -7.55
N GLU A 110 -17.15 19.37 -8.73
CA GLU A 110 -18.04 18.36 -9.31
C GLU A 110 -18.04 17.07 -8.52
N LEU A 111 -16.93 16.71 -7.84
CA LEU A 111 -16.91 15.55 -6.96
C LEU A 111 -17.78 15.76 -5.72
N GLU A 112 -17.81 16.98 -5.16
CA GLU A 112 -18.71 17.33 -4.05
C GLU A 112 -20.18 17.26 -4.47
N LYS A 113 -20.50 17.74 -5.68
CA LYS A 113 -21.85 17.64 -6.24
C LYS A 113 -22.27 16.20 -6.48
N PHE A 114 -21.35 15.36 -6.97
CA PHE A 114 -21.60 13.95 -7.24
C PHE A 114 -22.06 13.20 -5.99
N PHE A 115 -21.35 13.39 -4.86
CA PHE A 115 -21.74 12.77 -3.59
C PHE A 115 -22.74 13.58 -2.77
N SER A 116 -23.14 14.78 -3.23
CA SER A 116 -24.01 15.71 -2.51
C SER A 116 -23.50 16.09 -1.10
N ILE A 117 -22.19 16.03 -0.90
CA ILE A 117 -21.53 16.46 0.34
C ILE A 117 -20.27 17.27 0.05
N LYS A 118 -19.89 18.12 0.99
CA LYS A 118 -18.61 18.84 0.94
C LYS A 118 -17.46 17.93 1.31
N LYS A 119 -16.28 18.23 0.78
CA LYS A 119 -15.04 17.64 1.29
C LYS A 119 -14.99 17.77 2.81
N ARG A 120 -14.72 16.67 3.51
CA ARG A 120 -14.59 16.68 4.96
C ARG A 120 -13.36 17.47 5.41
N ASP A 121 -13.46 18.29 6.43
CA ASP A 121 -12.29 18.79 7.14
C ASP A 121 -11.76 17.72 8.10
N ASN A 122 -10.44 17.69 8.36
CA ASN A 122 -9.83 16.69 9.22
C ASN A 122 -10.32 16.73 10.69
N LYS A 123 -10.88 17.86 11.13
CA LYS A 123 -11.47 18.05 12.46
C LYS A 123 -12.93 17.63 12.54
N ASP A 124 -13.61 17.47 11.41
CA ASP A 124 -15.01 17.08 11.38
C ASP A 124 -15.18 15.61 11.75
N LYS A 125 -16.34 15.27 12.29
CA LYS A 125 -16.71 13.88 12.57
C LYS A 125 -16.80 13.08 11.27
N ILE A 126 -16.36 11.83 11.33
CA ILE A 126 -16.61 10.86 10.29
C ILE A 126 -18.07 10.42 10.39
N LEU A 127 -18.80 10.52 9.29
CA LEU A 127 -20.20 10.11 9.15
C LEU A 127 -20.29 8.80 8.36
N GLU A 128 -21.44 8.13 8.38
CA GLU A 128 -21.69 6.89 7.65
C GLU A 128 -21.37 7.03 6.15
N ILE A 129 -21.78 8.14 5.52
CA ILE A 129 -21.50 8.42 4.10
C ILE A 129 -19.99 8.44 3.79
N HIS A 130 -19.14 8.91 4.71
CA HIS A 130 -17.68 8.87 4.50
C HIS A 130 -17.14 7.43 4.51
N CYS A 131 -17.72 6.57 5.35
CA CYS A 131 -17.39 5.14 5.36
C CYS A 131 -17.84 4.46 4.07
N ASP A 132 -19.05 4.78 3.59
CA ASP A 132 -19.61 4.21 2.36
C ASP A 132 -18.82 4.61 1.12
N ILE A 133 -18.36 5.86 1.05
CA ILE A 133 -17.46 6.33 -0.01
C ILE A 133 -16.13 5.59 0.07
N ALA A 134 -15.54 5.44 1.27
CA ALA A 134 -14.29 4.70 1.44
C ALA A 134 -14.44 3.22 1.03
N ALA A 135 -15.53 2.57 1.39
CA ALA A 135 -15.84 1.19 1.00
C ALA A 135 -16.00 1.07 -0.53
N SER A 136 -16.69 2.01 -1.14
CA SER A 136 -16.97 2.00 -2.58
C SER A 136 -15.70 2.20 -3.40
N ILE A 137 -14.85 3.17 -3.04
CA ILE A 137 -13.60 3.40 -3.78
C ILE A 137 -12.59 2.26 -3.54
N GLN A 138 -12.55 1.66 -2.36
CA GLN A 138 -11.74 0.48 -2.12
C GLN A 138 -12.14 -0.66 -3.07
N SER A 139 -13.44 -0.92 -3.21
CA SER A 139 -13.98 -1.92 -4.14
C SER A 139 -13.69 -1.61 -5.60
N VAL A 140 -13.84 -0.35 -6.01
CA VAL A 140 -13.53 0.11 -7.38
C VAL A 140 -12.06 -0.15 -7.72
N VAL A 141 -11.14 0.25 -6.84
CA VAL A 141 -9.70 0.03 -7.04
C VAL A 141 -9.37 -1.47 -7.11
N GLU A 142 -9.96 -2.27 -6.24
CA GLU A 142 -9.80 -3.73 -6.27
C GLU A 142 -10.27 -4.32 -7.61
N LYS A 143 -11.44 -3.91 -8.11
CA LYS A 143 -11.97 -4.41 -9.39
C LYS A 143 -11.09 -4.06 -10.58
N ILE A 144 -10.58 -2.83 -10.63
CA ILE A 144 -9.65 -2.40 -11.70
C ILE A 144 -8.39 -3.27 -11.67
N ILE A 145 -7.75 -3.39 -10.50
CA ILE A 145 -6.52 -4.15 -10.34
C ILE A 145 -6.74 -5.64 -10.63
N PHE A 146 -7.84 -6.21 -10.15
CA PHE A 146 -8.19 -7.59 -10.46
C PHE A 146 -8.37 -7.83 -11.96
N LYS A 147 -8.97 -6.88 -12.68
CA LYS A 147 -9.16 -7.01 -14.12
C LYS A 147 -7.82 -6.97 -14.87
N ILE A 148 -6.91 -6.06 -14.48
CA ILE A 148 -5.55 -6.00 -15.03
C ILE A 148 -4.81 -7.33 -14.78
N ILE A 149 -4.78 -7.80 -13.52
CA ILE A 149 -4.09 -9.03 -13.15
C ILE A 149 -4.69 -10.22 -13.89
N ALA A 150 -6.02 -10.34 -13.93
CA ALA A 150 -6.68 -11.45 -14.62
C ALA A 150 -6.35 -11.47 -16.11
N TYR A 151 -6.40 -10.32 -16.77
CA TYR A 151 -6.09 -10.21 -18.19
C TYR A 151 -4.65 -10.64 -18.49
N GLU A 152 -3.68 -10.06 -17.78
CA GLU A 152 -2.26 -10.32 -18.04
C GLU A 152 -1.84 -11.74 -17.64
N THR A 153 -2.36 -12.26 -16.52
CA THR A 153 -2.05 -13.64 -16.12
C THR A 153 -2.67 -14.68 -17.04
N ASN A 154 -3.84 -14.40 -17.63
CA ASN A 154 -4.44 -15.28 -18.64
C ASN A 154 -3.70 -15.22 -19.97
N LEU A 155 -3.22 -14.03 -20.37
CA LEU A 155 -2.49 -13.86 -21.62
C LEU A 155 -1.11 -14.55 -21.59
N HIS A 156 -0.38 -14.39 -20.49
CA HIS A 156 1.00 -14.84 -20.36
C HIS A 156 1.17 -16.19 -19.68
N GLN A 157 0.11 -16.76 -19.09
CA GLN A 157 0.11 -18.08 -18.43
C GLN A 157 1.19 -18.23 -17.33
N VAL A 158 1.45 -17.14 -16.56
CA VAL A 158 2.45 -17.09 -15.47
C VAL A 158 1.78 -17.23 -14.12
N ASP A 159 2.37 -18.06 -13.23
CA ASP A 159 1.81 -18.35 -11.90
C ASP A 159 2.36 -17.48 -10.77
N ASN A 160 3.41 -16.72 -11.03
CA ASN A 160 4.02 -15.87 -10.03
C ASN A 160 3.68 -14.40 -10.28
N ILE A 161 3.17 -13.74 -9.25
CA ILE A 161 2.80 -12.32 -9.25
C ILE A 161 3.69 -11.56 -8.30
N VAL A 162 4.23 -10.45 -8.75
CA VAL A 162 4.95 -9.48 -7.91
C VAL A 162 4.22 -8.15 -7.96
N LEU A 163 3.98 -7.55 -6.81
CA LEU A 163 3.39 -6.20 -6.71
C LEU A 163 4.43 -5.18 -6.27
N ALA A 164 4.42 -4.03 -6.92
CA ALA A 164 5.25 -2.85 -6.65
C ALA A 164 4.42 -1.57 -6.81
N GLY A 165 5.02 -0.42 -6.45
CA GLY A 165 4.37 0.88 -6.42
C GLY A 165 3.64 1.14 -5.10
N GLY A 166 3.30 2.40 -4.85
CA GLY A 166 2.68 2.84 -3.59
C GLY A 166 1.35 2.14 -3.28
N VAL A 167 0.58 1.75 -4.31
CA VAL A 167 -0.70 1.04 -4.14
C VAL A 167 -0.52 -0.37 -3.57
N ALA A 168 0.65 -1.00 -3.75
CA ALA A 168 0.96 -2.29 -3.14
C ALA A 168 1.09 -2.25 -1.61
N LEU A 169 1.02 -1.06 -0.99
CA LEU A 169 0.87 -0.90 0.46
C LEU A 169 -0.57 -1.17 0.96
N ASN A 170 -1.53 -1.35 0.06
CA ASN A 170 -2.91 -1.67 0.40
C ASN A 170 -3.05 -3.16 0.78
N CYS A 171 -2.91 -3.46 2.06
CA CYS A 171 -2.94 -4.84 2.56
C CYS A 171 -4.30 -5.52 2.39
N VAL A 172 -5.40 -4.77 2.36
CA VAL A 172 -6.76 -5.30 2.10
C VAL A 172 -6.84 -5.84 0.68
N LEU A 173 -6.37 -5.06 -0.30
CA LEU A 173 -6.26 -5.47 -1.70
C LEU A 173 -5.35 -6.70 -1.85
N ASN A 174 -4.17 -6.68 -1.22
CA ASN A 174 -3.17 -7.73 -1.32
C ASN A 174 -3.71 -9.10 -0.85
N GLY A 175 -4.38 -9.12 0.31
CA GLY A 175 -5.01 -10.34 0.81
C GLY A 175 -6.15 -10.87 -0.08
N LYS A 176 -6.87 -9.98 -0.77
CA LYS A 176 -7.90 -10.37 -1.74
C LYS A 176 -7.29 -10.90 -3.05
N ILE A 177 -6.16 -10.35 -3.52
CA ILE A 177 -5.43 -10.86 -4.69
C ILE A 177 -4.99 -12.30 -4.43
N GLU A 178 -4.35 -12.57 -3.30
CA GLU A 178 -3.89 -13.90 -2.92
C GLU A 178 -5.04 -14.92 -2.93
N LYS A 179 -6.15 -14.58 -2.27
CA LYS A 179 -7.34 -15.46 -2.20
C LYS A 179 -7.99 -15.69 -3.56
N LYS A 180 -8.08 -14.64 -4.40
CA LYS A 180 -8.80 -14.71 -5.68
C LYS A 180 -8.03 -15.47 -6.75
N PHE A 181 -6.75 -15.19 -6.90
CA PHE A 181 -5.96 -15.73 -8.01
C PHE A 181 -5.30 -17.05 -7.69
N LYS A 182 -5.10 -17.37 -6.41
CA LYS A 182 -4.43 -18.61 -5.93
C LYS A 182 -3.08 -18.82 -6.60
N LYS A 183 -2.38 -17.74 -6.92
CA LYS A 183 -1.05 -17.69 -7.51
C LYS A 183 -0.01 -17.34 -6.45
N ASN A 184 1.26 -17.60 -6.71
CA ASN A 184 2.33 -17.21 -5.80
C ASN A 184 2.48 -15.69 -5.82
N LEU A 185 2.14 -15.04 -4.74
CA LEU A 185 2.22 -13.58 -4.59
C LEU A 185 3.48 -13.18 -3.83
N HIS A 186 4.22 -12.22 -4.35
CA HIS A 186 5.34 -11.59 -3.66
C HIS A 186 5.17 -10.07 -3.67
N ILE A 187 5.32 -9.48 -2.49
CA ILE A 187 5.32 -8.03 -2.30
C ILE A 187 6.57 -7.69 -1.50
N PHE A 188 7.39 -6.79 -2.05
CA PHE A 188 8.57 -6.32 -1.32
C PHE A 188 8.12 -5.51 -0.09
N PRO A 189 8.79 -5.59 1.06
CA PRO A 189 8.37 -4.90 2.29
C PRO A 189 8.24 -3.38 2.13
N SER A 190 8.99 -2.80 1.22
CA SER A 190 8.91 -1.39 0.82
C SER A 190 8.61 -1.30 -0.67
N PRO A 191 7.35 -1.47 -1.09
CA PRO A 191 7.00 -1.59 -2.50
C PRO A 191 6.95 -0.25 -3.25
N GLY A 192 6.88 0.88 -2.54
CA GLY A 192 6.89 2.24 -3.10
C GLY A 192 8.30 2.82 -3.23
N ASP A 193 8.41 4.15 -3.33
CA ASP A 193 9.63 4.90 -3.60
C ASP A 193 10.79 4.59 -2.65
N SER A 194 10.50 4.34 -1.38
CA SER A 194 11.53 3.98 -0.39
C SER A 194 12.25 2.66 -0.71
N GLY A 195 11.67 1.78 -1.54
CA GLY A 195 12.30 0.55 -2.01
C GLY A 195 13.21 0.72 -3.23
N ASN A 196 13.21 1.89 -3.87
CA ASN A 196 14.00 2.13 -5.08
C ASN A 196 15.50 1.97 -4.85
N SER A 197 16.01 2.31 -3.67
CA SER A 197 17.42 2.12 -3.32
C SER A 197 17.84 0.64 -3.43
N PHE A 198 17.01 -0.25 -2.87
CA PHE A 198 17.23 -1.69 -3.00
C PHE A 198 17.04 -2.17 -4.44
N GLY A 199 16.00 -1.72 -5.10
CA GLY A 199 15.69 -2.07 -6.49
C GLY A 199 16.83 -1.69 -7.45
N CYS A 200 17.35 -0.47 -7.33
CA CYS A 200 18.48 0.00 -8.14
C CYS A 200 19.75 -0.82 -7.89
N ALA A 201 20.07 -1.09 -6.62
CA ALA A 201 21.23 -1.91 -6.27
C ALA A 201 21.10 -3.34 -6.82
N ALA A 202 19.94 -3.96 -6.67
CA ALA A 202 19.67 -5.29 -7.21
C ALA A 202 19.75 -5.29 -8.76
N TYR A 203 19.13 -4.32 -9.41
CA TYR A 203 19.16 -4.20 -10.86
C TYR A 203 20.59 -4.04 -11.39
N ALA A 204 21.40 -3.15 -10.80
CA ALA A 204 22.79 -2.95 -11.17
C ALA A 204 23.60 -4.23 -10.98
N THR A 205 23.45 -4.91 -9.85
CA THR A 205 24.15 -6.17 -9.56
C THR A 205 23.83 -7.26 -10.60
N PHE A 206 22.56 -7.48 -10.90
CA PHE A 206 22.16 -8.58 -11.80
C PHE A 206 22.27 -8.23 -13.30
N SER A 207 22.44 -6.95 -13.64
CA SER A 207 22.68 -6.51 -15.02
C SER A 207 24.18 -6.41 -15.37
N SER A 208 25.07 -6.37 -14.36
CA SER A 208 26.51 -6.24 -14.58
C SER A 208 27.16 -7.59 -14.91
N SER A 209 28.11 -7.56 -15.86
CA SER A 209 28.97 -8.71 -16.16
C SER A 209 29.88 -9.12 -14.99
N ASP A 210 30.18 -8.18 -14.09
CA ASP A 210 31.10 -8.41 -12.97
C ASP A 210 30.50 -9.31 -11.88
N PHE A 211 29.17 -9.47 -11.89
CA PHE A 211 28.43 -10.28 -10.91
C PHE A 211 27.76 -11.52 -11.53
N LYS A 212 28.29 -12.06 -12.63
CA LYS A 212 27.71 -13.23 -13.33
C LYS A 212 27.47 -14.44 -12.44
N ASP A 213 28.38 -14.66 -11.48
CA ASP A 213 28.32 -15.79 -10.55
C ASP A 213 27.57 -15.50 -9.25
N TYR A 214 26.99 -14.29 -9.13
CA TYR A 214 26.25 -13.91 -7.92
C TYR A 214 24.93 -14.68 -7.84
N LYS A 215 24.78 -15.47 -6.80
CA LYS A 215 23.55 -16.22 -6.54
C LYS A 215 22.53 -15.35 -5.85
N ARG A 216 21.32 -15.33 -6.38
CA ARG A 216 20.18 -14.66 -5.73
C ARG A 216 19.81 -15.39 -4.44
N ASN A 217 19.83 -14.67 -3.32
CA ASN A 217 19.32 -15.15 -2.05
C ASN A 217 17.89 -14.69 -1.85
N LYS A 218 17.04 -15.57 -1.32
CA LYS A 218 15.69 -15.17 -0.90
C LYS A 218 15.77 -14.28 0.32
N ILE A 219 15.02 -13.20 0.34
CA ILE A 219 14.76 -12.44 1.56
C ILE A 219 13.89 -13.32 2.44
N GLN A 220 14.41 -13.71 3.60
CA GLN A 220 13.74 -14.65 4.51
C GLN A 220 12.73 -13.95 5.41
N ASP A 221 13.02 -12.73 5.84
CA ASP A 221 12.16 -11.93 6.69
C ASP A 221 12.27 -10.43 6.35
N VAL A 222 11.43 -9.64 6.99
CA VAL A 222 11.36 -8.19 6.81
C VAL A 222 12.14 -7.41 7.86
N PHE A 223 12.73 -8.07 8.86
CA PHE A 223 13.41 -7.46 10.00
C PHE A 223 14.86 -7.13 9.67
N LEU A 224 15.05 -6.25 8.69
CA LEU A 224 16.37 -5.88 8.16
C LEU A 224 16.98 -4.65 8.83
N GLY A 225 16.22 -3.99 9.71
CA GLY A 225 16.65 -2.77 10.38
C GLY A 225 17.59 -3.01 11.56
N THR A 226 17.89 -1.94 12.27
CA THR A 226 18.80 -1.97 13.42
C THR A 226 18.22 -2.81 14.56
N GLU A 227 19.06 -3.64 15.12
CA GLU A 227 18.82 -4.31 16.39
C GLU A 227 19.45 -3.48 17.52
N TYR A 228 18.65 -3.19 18.52
CA TYR A 228 19.15 -2.54 19.74
C TYR A 228 19.44 -3.63 20.77
N VAL A 229 20.70 -3.77 21.14
CA VAL A 229 21.09 -4.69 22.22
C VAL A 229 20.42 -4.22 23.51
N ASN A 230 19.56 -5.06 24.08
CA ASN A 230 18.84 -4.77 25.31
C ASN A 230 19.82 -4.67 26.49
N ASN A 231 20.38 -3.50 26.71
CA ASN A 231 21.08 -3.20 27.93
C ASN A 231 20.08 -2.68 28.96
N TYR A 232 19.60 -3.59 29.84
CA TYR A 232 18.59 -3.26 30.83
C TYR A 232 19.02 -2.08 31.73
N SER A 233 20.30 -2.00 32.11
CA SER A 233 20.82 -0.90 32.94
C SER A 233 20.70 0.46 32.22
N SER A 234 20.95 0.52 30.93
CA SER A 234 20.78 1.74 30.13
C SER A 234 19.32 2.15 30.02
N LEU A 235 18.40 1.19 29.84
CA LEU A 235 16.95 1.46 29.81
C LEU A 235 16.44 2.02 31.15
N VAL A 236 16.89 1.43 32.28
CA VAL A 236 16.55 1.94 33.61
C VAL A 236 17.10 3.35 33.82
N SER A 237 18.33 3.61 33.40
CA SER A 237 18.92 4.96 33.48
C SER A 237 18.13 5.97 32.69
N LEU A 238 17.72 5.66 31.47
CA LEU A 238 16.88 6.52 30.66
C LEU A 238 15.50 6.74 31.28
N ALA A 239 14.87 5.69 31.80
CA ALA A 239 13.58 5.80 32.47
C ALA A 239 13.67 6.76 33.68
N ASN A 240 14.73 6.69 34.46
CA ASN A 240 14.96 7.59 35.58
C ASN A 240 15.19 9.05 35.14
N ILE A 241 15.98 9.29 34.05
CA ILE A 241 16.22 10.63 33.48
C ILE A 241 14.89 11.28 33.04
N PHE A 242 14.00 10.50 32.44
CA PHE A 242 12.71 10.98 31.91
C PHE A 242 11.56 10.84 32.91
N ASN A 243 11.81 10.47 34.17
CA ASN A 243 10.79 10.22 35.18
C ASN A 243 9.69 9.26 34.70
N LEU A 244 10.05 8.18 34.00
CA LEU A 244 9.12 7.20 33.50
C LEU A 244 8.97 6.05 34.51
N ASN A 245 7.74 5.65 34.77
CA ASN A 245 7.47 4.41 35.51
C ASN A 245 7.80 3.20 34.61
N TYR A 246 8.51 2.24 35.18
CA TYR A 246 8.83 1.01 34.47
C TYR A 246 8.60 -0.22 35.36
N LYS A 247 8.28 -1.33 34.73
CA LYS A 247 8.15 -2.65 35.34
C LYS A 247 8.83 -3.69 34.46
N LYS A 248 9.62 -4.54 35.04
CA LYS A 248 10.09 -5.75 34.36
C LYS A 248 8.98 -6.80 34.41
N PHE A 249 8.75 -7.50 33.30
CA PHE A 249 7.86 -8.65 33.26
C PHE A 249 8.61 -9.87 32.70
N ASP A 250 8.20 -11.05 33.14
CA ASP A 250 8.88 -12.31 32.76
C ASP A 250 8.12 -13.06 31.66
N ASN A 251 6.84 -12.69 31.40
CA ASN A 251 6.00 -13.24 30.36
C ASN A 251 5.11 -12.15 29.74
N TYR A 252 4.35 -12.50 28.72
CA TYR A 252 3.48 -11.55 28.03
C TYR A 252 2.08 -11.37 28.66
N ASP A 253 1.78 -12.05 29.76
CA ASP A 253 0.44 -12.01 30.39
C ASP A 253 0.06 -10.60 30.87
N ASP A 254 1.03 -9.88 31.45
CA ASP A 254 0.85 -8.48 31.85
C ASP A 254 0.43 -7.57 30.66
N ILE A 255 1.00 -7.83 29.46
CA ILE A 255 0.69 -7.08 28.23
C ILE A 255 -0.73 -7.45 27.74
N VAL A 256 -1.05 -8.75 27.76
CA VAL A 256 -2.39 -9.25 27.39
C VAL A 256 -3.47 -8.66 28.32
N GLU A 257 -3.21 -8.59 29.63
CA GLU A 257 -4.14 -7.95 30.57
C GLU A 257 -4.37 -6.47 30.27
N LEU A 258 -3.32 -5.74 29.87
CA LEU A 258 -3.48 -4.34 29.48
C LEU A 258 -4.33 -4.18 28.23
N LEU A 259 -4.15 -5.05 27.23
CA LEU A 259 -4.96 -5.07 26.01
C LEU A 259 -6.42 -5.41 26.32
N ILE A 260 -6.69 -6.41 27.17
CA ILE A 260 -8.04 -6.76 27.62
C ILE A 260 -8.72 -5.57 28.32
N LYS A 261 -7.95 -4.73 29.03
CA LYS A 261 -8.44 -3.48 29.65
C LYS A 261 -8.55 -2.32 28.66
N ASN A 262 -8.57 -2.58 27.35
CA ASN A 262 -8.65 -1.58 26.26
C ASN A 262 -7.55 -0.49 26.35
N LYS A 263 -6.32 -0.89 26.67
CA LYS A 263 -5.16 0.00 26.64
C LYS A 263 -4.48 -0.05 25.27
N ILE A 264 -3.96 1.09 24.83
CA ILE A 264 -3.14 1.19 23.63
C ILE A 264 -1.69 1.05 24.06
N ILE A 265 -0.96 0.15 23.43
CA ILE A 265 0.43 -0.22 23.77
C ILE A 265 1.33 0.06 22.58
N GLY A 266 2.45 0.78 22.80
CA GLY A 266 3.58 0.80 21.88
C GLY A 266 4.46 -0.43 22.11
N PHE A 267 4.59 -1.26 21.09
CA PHE A 267 5.40 -2.48 21.17
C PHE A 267 6.72 -2.30 20.41
N PHE A 268 7.83 -2.56 21.10
CA PHE A 268 9.18 -2.44 20.55
C PHE A 268 9.97 -3.73 20.89
N SER A 269 10.39 -4.47 19.87
CA SER A 269 11.10 -5.74 20.03
C SER A 269 12.08 -5.96 18.87
N GLY A 270 13.18 -6.67 19.11
CA GLY A 270 14.15 -7.13 18.11
C GLY A 270 14.57 -6.07 17.07
N ARG A 271 14.85 -6.50 15.86
CA ARG A 271 15.21 -5.64 14.71
C ARG A 271 13.97 -4.93 14.15
N SER A 272 14.13 -3.69 13.69
CA SER A 272 13.03 -2.99 13.04
C SER A 272 12.72 -3.57 11.66
N GLU A 273 11.47 -3.42 11.27
CA GLU A 273 11.00 -3.78 9.93
C GLU A 273 11.64 -2.89 8.88
N PHE A 274 11.93 -3.45 7.71
CA PHE A 274 12.24 -2.70 6.50
C PHE A 274 10.92 -2.35 5.79
N GLY A 275 10.70 -1.06 5.54
CA GLY A 275 9.48 -0.57 4.91
C GLY A 275 8.58 0.22 5.87
N PRO A 276 7.50 0.83 5.35
CA PRO A 276 6.69 1.79 6.09
C PRO A 276 5.60 1.14 6.97
N ARG A 277 5.45 -0.19 6.94
CA ARG A 277 4.43 -0.90 7.72
C ARG A 277 5.01 -1.50 8.97
N SER A 278 4.30 -1.36 10.09
CA SER A 278 4.60 -2.12 11.32
C SER A 278 4.15 -3.56 11.13
N LEU A 279 5.04 -4.50 11.49
CA LEU A 279 4.84 -5.94 11.31
C LEU A 279 5.17 -6.73 12.59
N GLY A 280 5.03 -6.08 13.75
CA GLY A 280 5.15 -6.71 15.05
C GLY A 280 6.34 -6.25 15.90
N ASN A 281 7.37 -5.63 15.32
CA ASN A 281 8.54 -5.20 16.08
C ASN A 281 8.55 -3.70 16.44
N ARG A 282 7.84 -2.88 15.69
CA ARG A 282 7.61 -1.43 15.95
C ARG A 282 6.14 -1.15 15.70
N SER A 283 5.30 -1.58 16.64
CA SER A 283 3.85 -1.62 16.45
C SER A 283 3.12 -0.87 17.55
N ILE A 284 1.97 -0.32 17.21
CA ILE A 284 0.95 0.10 18.17
C ILE A 284 -0.13 -0.97 18.17
N ILE A 285 -0.43 -1.52 19.34
CA ILE A 285 -1.39 -2.61 19.52
C ILE A 285 -2.51 -2.08 20.41
N ALA A 286 -3.79 -2.35 20.06
CA ALA A 286 -4.97 -1.95 20.82
C ALA A 286 -6.02 -3.05 20.83
#